data_89072ab10cdeaee22a77469fd9e38585
#
_entry.id   89072ab10cdeaee22a77469fd9e38585
#
_cell.length_a   1.000
_cell.length_b   1.000
_cell.length_c   1.000
_cell.angle_alpha   90.00
_cell.angle_beta   90.00
_cell.angle_gamma   90.00
#
_symmetry.space_group_name_H-M   'P 1'
#
loop_
_entity.id
_entity.type
_entity.pdbx_description
1 polymer ?
#
loop_
_entity_poly.entity_id
_entity_poly.type
_entity_poly.pdbx_seq_one_letter_code
_entity_poly.pdbx_strand_id
1 'polypeptide(L)'
;MSSVSAGIDFGTTNSAVAVSVGGAVPRLVSFDGKPTIPSALFYPDDKSGVLFGEQALQAYLSGREGRFMRSLKRVLGTDLMTVGTTVNGRPRRFENILAQFVSYLKNTAENNLQAEISKVVMGRPVHFRDNDAAGDARAENELENIARSVGFKEVCFQYEPIAAAFAHEAELQSEKLACVADIGGGTSDFALVRLGPGLSAKNDRRDDILSSSGVRIGGNDFDRDLSLCCFMPSFGYRTTYGPQNLFVPSSQYFELAEWSRINAAYTYKNLLHLP
;
A
#
# COMPACT_ATOMS: atom_id res chain seq x y z
N MET A 1 11.33 -2.55 -31.72
CA MET A 1 10.52 -3.23 -30.68
C MET A 1 9.53 -2.20 -30.16
N SER A 2 8.26 -2.55 -30.04
CA SER A 2 7.25 -1.66 -29.46
C SER A 2 7.62 -1.33 -28.01
N SER A 3 7.53 -0.04 -27.62
CA SER A 3 7.79 0.39 -26.23
C SER A 3 6.76 -0.24 -25.31
N VAL A 4 7.23 -0.94 -24.27
CA VAL A 4 6.36 -1.50 -23.22
C VAL A 4 6.51 -0.64 -21.97
N SER A 5 5.38 -0.27 -21.37
CA SER A 5 5.33 0.47 -20.11
C SER A 5 4.31 -0.14 -19.16
N ALA A 6 4.54 0.01 -17.86
CA ALA A 6 3.62 -0.39 -16.81
C ALA A 6 3.13 0.82 -16.04
N GLY A 7 1.90 0.73 -15.51
CA GLY A 7 1.41 1.54 -14.41
C GLY A 7 1.25 0.62 -13.20
N ILE A 8 1.77 1.02 -12.07
CA ILE A 8 1.66 0.27 -10.81
C ILE A 8 0.98 1.14 -9.77
N ASP A 9 -0.18 0.70 -9.32
CA ASP A 9 -0.78 1.14 -8.08
C ASP A 9 -0.24 0.25 -6.95
N PHE A 10 0.74 0.76 -6.21
CA PHE A 10 1.26 0.11 -5.02
C PHE A 10 0.50 0.61 -3.80
N GLY A 11 -0.69 0.06 -3.56
CA GLY A 11 -1.54 0.48 -2.45
C GLY A 11 -1.14 -0.10 -1.09
N THR A 12 -1.63 0.52 -0.02
CA THR A 12 -1.41 0.05 1.36
C THR A 12 -2.07 -1.31 1.62
N THR A 13 -3.23 -1.53 1.04
CA THR A 13 -4.03 -2.76 1.24
C THR A 13 -3.99 -3.67 0.02
N ASN A 14 -4.21 -3.12 -1.16
CA ASN A 14 -4.19 -3.86 -2.43
C ASN A 14 -3.30 -3.13 -3.43
N SER A 15 -2.73 -3.88 -4.36
CA SER A 15 -1.95 -3.37 -5.48
C SER A 15 -2.54 -3.83 -6.81
N ALA A 16 -2.30 -3.06 -7.86
CA ALA A 16 -2.68 -3.38 -9.22
C ALA A 16 -1.55 -3.03 -10.20
N VAL A 17 -1.51 -3.74 -11.31
CA VAL A 17 -0.59 -3.44 -12.41
C VAL A 17 -1.36 -3.39 -13.71
N ALA A 18 -1.13 -2.36 -14.51
CA ALA A 18 -1.58 -2.28 -15.88
C ALA A 18 -0.38 -2.18 -16.82
N VAL A 19 -0.50 -2.70 -18.03
CA VAL A 19 0.56 -2.67 -19.03
C VAL A 19 0.06 -2.13 -20.36
N SER A 20 0.89 -1.31 -21.01
CA SER A 20 0.64 -0.76 -22.35
C SER A 20 1.78 -1.14 -23.28
N VAL A 21 1.44 -1.58 -24.50
CA VAL A 21 2.39 -1.93 -25.55
C VAL A 21 2.18 -0.99 -26.73
N GLY A 22 3.23 -0.26 -27.11
CA GLY A 22 3.19 0.67 -28.24
C GLY A 22 2.20 1.83 -28.08
N GLY A 23 1.88 2.23 -26.84
CA GLY A 23 0.90 3.29 -26.56
C GLY A 23 -0.56 2.86 -26.67
N ALA A 24 -0.83 1.55 -26.77
CA ALA A 24 -2.20 1.03 -26.75
C ALA A 24 -2.86 1.26 -25.39
N VAL A 25 -4.19 1.16 -25.33
CA VAL A 25 -4.97 1.23 -24.09
C VAL A 25 -4.41 0.23 -23.07
N PRO A 26 -4.07 0.67 -21.85
CA PRO A 26 -3.52 -0.20 -20.83
C PRO A 26 -4.47 -1.36 -20.48
N ARG A 27 -3.89 -2.52 -20.21
CA ARG A 27 -4.62 -3.71 -19.76
C ARG A 27 -4.15 -4.12 -18.39
N LEU A 28 -5.11 -4.43 -17.50
CA LEU A 28 -4.81 -4.94 -16.17
C LEU A 28 -4.14 -6.32 -16.23
N VAL A 29 -3.12 -6.49 -15.43
CA VAL A 29 -2.45 -7.77 -15.20
C VAL A 29 -3.33 -8.60 -14.25
N SER A 30 -3.48 -9.88 -14.55
CA SER A 30 -4.23 -10.81 -13.70
C SER A 30 -3.31 -11.46 -12.67
N PHE A 31 -3.73 -11.41 -11.41
CA PHE A 31 -3.13 -12.13 -10.28
C PHE A 31 -4.11 -13.22 -9.83
N ASP A 32 -3.86 -14.48 -10.21
CA ASP A 32 -4.74 -15.62 -9.93
C ASP A 32 -6.22 -15.36 -10.31
N GLY A 33 -6.42 -14.74 -11.50
CA GLY A 33 -7.74 -14.41 -12.03
C GLY A 33 -8.36 -13.10 -11.53
N LYS A 34 -7.69 -12.38 -10.62
CA LYS A 34 -8.13 -11.08 -10.08
C LYS A 34 -7.31 -9.92 -10.66
N PRO A 35 -7.89 -8.74 -10.86
CA PRO A 35 -7.17 -7.55 -11.35
C PRO A 35 -6.33 -6.87 -10.27
N THR A 36 -6.49 -7.24 -9.02
CA THR A 36 -5.77 -6.70 -7.87
C THR A 36 -5.20 -7.82 -7.01
N ILE A 37 -4.17 -7.50 -6.24
CA ILE A 37 -3.53 -8.41 -5.30
C ILE A 37 -3.41 -7.75 -3.93
N PRO A 38 -3.71 -8.43 -2.81
CA PRO A 38 -3.39 -7.92 -1.47
C PRO A 38 -1.91 -7.54 -1.35
N SER A 39 -1.62 -6.34 -0.84
CA SER A 39 -0.25 -5.86 -0.60
C SER A 39 0.34 -6.53 0.65
N ALA A 40 0.54 -7.83 0.57
CA ALA A 40 0.93 -8.70 1.67
C ALA A 40 2.01 -9.70 1.26
N LEU A 41 2.90 -10.00 2.22
CA LEU A 41 3.90 -11.07 2.13
C LEU A 41 3.80 -11.97 3.36
N PHE A 42 4.16 -13.22 3.18
CA PHE A 42 4.31 -14.17 4.27
C PHE A 42 5.62 -14.93 4.11
N TYR A 43 6.41 -14.97 5.16
CA TYR A 43 7.66 -15.71 5.25
C TYR A 43 7.44 -16.92 6.14
N PRO A 44 7.25 -18.12 5.58
CA PRO A 44 7.10 -19.35 6.37
C PRO A 44 8.39 -19.68 7.15
N ASP A 45 8.24 -20.18 8.38
CA ASP A 45 9.39 -20.56 9.22
C ASP A 45 10.11 -21.81 8.66
N ASP A 46 9.42 -22.63 7.89
CA ASP A 46 9.97 -23.79 7.17
C ASP A 46 10.86 -23.42 5.97
N LYS A 47 10.99 -22.10 5.68
CA LYS A 47 11.80 -21.54 4.60
C LYS A 47 11.42 -22.01 3.19
N SER A 48 10.18 -22.44 2.97
CA SER A 48 9.66 -22.90 1.68
C SER A 48 9.54 -21.82 0.60
N GLY A 49 9.96 -20.60 0.89
CA GLY A 49 9.87 -19.44 0.00
C GLY A 49 8.94 -18.36 0.54
N VAL A 50 8.91 -17.20 -0.14
CA VAL A 50 8.02 -16.09 0.23
C VAL A 50 6.71 -16.27 -0.50
N LEU A 51 5.60 -16.14 0.22
CA LEU A 51 4.25 -16.11 -0.34
C LEU A 51 3.80 -14.65 -0.49
N PHE A 52 3.02 -14.37 -1.54
CA PHE A 52 2.55 -13.03 -1.86
C PHE A 52 1.03 -13.00 -1.94
N GLY A 53 0.44 -11.83 -1.68
CA GLY A 53 -0.96 -11.55 -1.91
C GLY A 53 -1.92 -12.50 -1.21
N GLU A 54 -2.82 -13.12 -1.97
CA GLU A 54 -3.83 -14.04 -1.46
C GLU A 54 -3.20 -15.25 -0.77
N GLN A 55 -2.11 -15.81 -1.33
CA GLN A 55 -1.41 -16.93 -0.73
C GLN A 55 -0.80 -16.57 0.63
N ALA A 56 -0.27 -15.36 0.78
CA ALA A 56 0.23 -14.85 2.05
C ALA A 56 -0.89 -14.71 3.08
N LEU A 57 -2.05 -14.19 2.67
CA LEU A 57 -3.21 -14.05 3.53
C LEU A 57 -3.77 -15.40 3.97
N GLN A 58 -3.90 -16.36 3.06
CA GLN A 58 -4.38 -17.71 3.37
C GLN A 58 -3.44 -18.46 4.31
N ALA A 59 -2.12 -18.35 4.11
CA ALA A 59 -1.14 -18.94 5.02
C ALA A 59 -1.27 -18.37 6.44
N TYR A 60 -1.46 -17.06 6.57
CA TYR A 60 -1.69 -16.42 7.85
C TYR A 60 -3.01 -16.87 8.51
N LEU A 61 -4.12 -16.86 7.77
CA LEU A 61 -5.44 -17.22 8.28
C LEU A 61 -5.56 -18.70 8.64
N SER A 62 -4.78 -19.57 7.99
CA SER A 62 -4.70 -21.00 8.34
C SER A 62 -3.84 -21.28 9.58
N GLY A 63 -3.24 -20.27 10.19
CA GLY A 63 -2.38 -20.43 11.36
C GLY A 63 -1.00 -21.02 11.04
N ARG A 64 -0.54 -20.93 9.78
CA ARG A 64 0.81 -21.39 9.42
C ARG A 64 1.86 -20.57 10.15
N GLU A 65 2.86 -21.24 10.72
CA GLU A 65 3.97 -20.57 11.39
C GLU A 65 4.81 -19.76 10.41
N GLY A 66 5.11 -18.50 10.76
CA GLY A 66 5.88 -17.59 9.93
C GLY A 66 5.59 -16.12 10.21
N ARG A 67 6.21 -15.28 9.41
CA ARG A 67 6.09 -13.81 9.52
C ARG A 67 5.15 -13.27 8.46
N PHE A 68 3.95 -12.83 8.84
CA PHE A 68 3.02 -12.10 7.98
C PHE A 68 3.33 -10.61 7.99
N MET A 69 3.31 -9.99 6.81
CA MET A 69 3.56 -8.56 6.63
C MET A 69 2.55 -7.96 5.65
N ARG A 70 1.95 -6.83 6.03
CA ARG A 70 1.06 -6.02 5.19
C ARG A 70 1.21 -4.54 5.53
N SER A 71 0.52 -3.68 4.76
CA SER A 71 0.56 -2.22 4.94
C SER A 71 1.96 -1.63 4.83
N LEU A 72 2.83 -2.27 4.06
CA LEU A 72 4.26 -1.91 3.95
C LEU A 72 4.48 -0.54 3.31
N LYS A 73 3.55 -0.04 2.48
CA LYS A 73 3.62 1.33 1.94
C LYS A 73 3.74 2.38 3.05
N ARG A 74 3.17 2.12 4.23
CA ARG A 74 3.20 3.06 5.37
C ARG A 74 4.59 3.25 6.00
N VAL A 75 5.57 2.38 5.72
CA VAL A 75 6.95 2.53 6.24
C VAL A 75 7.77 3.53 5.43
N LEU A 76 7.36 3.83 4.19
CA LEU A 76 8.04 4.81 3.34
C LEU A 76 8.10 6.19 4.02
N GLY A 77 9.24 6.85 3.91
CA GLY A 77 9.51 8.14 4.52
C GLY A 77 9.64 8.11 6.05
N THR A 78 9.69 6.94 6.67
CA THR A 78 9.86 6.78 8.13
C THR A 78 11.23 6.21 8.47
N ASP A 79 11.65 6.37 9.71
CA ASP A 79 12.92 5.82 10.21
C ASP A 79 12.93 4.28 10.22
N LEU A 80 11.74 3.64 10.14
CA LEU A 80 11.63 2.19 10.02
C LEU A 80 12.34 1.64 8.78
N MET A 81 12.44 2.41 7.69
CA MET A 81 13.16 1.99 6.47
C MET A 81 14.61 1.65 6.76
N THR A 82 15.24 2.34 7.72
CA THR A 82 16.64 2.13 8.09
C THR A 82 16.85 1.03 9.14
N VAL A 83 15.84 0.78 9.98
CA VAL A 83 15.96 -0.16 11.12
C VAL A 83 15.82 -1.61 10.67
N GLY A 84 14.88 -1.89 9.79
CA GLY A 84 14.60 -3.26 9.37
C GLY A 84 13.82 -4.09 10.40
N THR A 85 13.69 -5.37 10.13
CA THR A 85 12.95 -6.35 10.96
C THR A 85 13.63 -7.71 10.91
N THR A 86 13.22 -8.63 11.79
CA THR A 86 13.71 -10.01 11.77
C THR A 86 12.74 -10.92 11.01
N VAL A 87 13.26 -11.71 10.08
CA VAL A 87 12.53 -12.72 9.30
C VAL A 87 13.32 -14.02 9.37
N ASN A 88 12.70 -15.09 9.83
CA ASN A 88 13.34 -16.41 9.98
C ASN A 88 14.68 -16.35 10.74
N GLY A 89 14.71 -15.57 11.84
CA GLY A 89 15.91 -15.37 12.67
C GLY A 89 17.01 -14.51 12.05
N ARG A 90 16.78 -13.91 10.87
CA ARG A 90 17.77 -13.05 10.18
C ARG A 90 17.27 -11.62 10.06
N PRO A 91 18.11 -10.61 10.27
CA PRO A 91 17.74 -9.22 10.04
C PRO A 91 17.48 -8.98 8.55
N ARG A 92 16.39 -8.28 8.25
CA ARG A 92 16.03 -7.83 6.91
C ARG A 92 15.64 -6.36 6.94
N ARG A 93 16.12 -5.59 5.97
CA ARG A 93 15.71 -4.18 5.77
C ARG A 93 14.34 -4.14 5.11
N PHE A 94 13.53 -3.16 5.48
CA PHE A 94 12.21 -2.98 4.84
C PHE A 94 12.32 -2.67 3.35
N GLU A 95 13.36 -1.98 2.92
CA GLU A 95 13.67 -1.75 1.51
C GLU A 95 13.70 -3.07 0.70
N ASN A 96 14.40 -4.11 1.22
CA ASN A 96 14.47 -5.40 0.54
C ASN A 96 13.13 -6.14 0.54
N ILE A 97 12.31 -5.96 1.57
CA ILE A 97 10.98 -6.56 1.65
C ILE A 97 10.04 -5.91 0.63
N LEU A 98 10.06 -4.58 0.54
CA LEU A 98 9.31 -3.82 -0.47
C LEU A 98 9.77 -4.18 -1.88
N ALA A 99 11.09 -4.25 -2.10
CA ALA A 99 11.66 -4.65 -3.39
C ALA A 99 11.20 -6.06 -3.81
N GLN A 100 11.10 -7.01 -2.89
CA GLN A 100 10.57 -8.35 -3.18
C GLN A 100 9.12 -8.29 -3.68
N PHE A 101 8.28 -7.45 -3.05
CA PHE A 101 6.89 -7.31 -3.48
C PHE A 101 6.78 -6.62 -4.84
N VAL A 102 7.50 -5.52 -5.06
CA VAL A 102 7.52 -4.80 -6.35
C VAL A 102 8.10 -5.70 -7.46
N SER A 103 9.14 -6.49 -7.15
CA SER A 103 9.69 -7.50 -8.07
C SER A 103 8.66 -8.56 -8.45
N TYR A 104 7.85 -9.03 -7.49
CA TYR A 104 6.77 -9.98 -7.75
C TYR A 104 5.73 -9.38 -8.71
N LEU A 105 5.30 -8.13 -8.49
CA LEU A 105 4.36 -7.43 -9.38
C LEU A 105 4.94 -7.32 -10.81
N LYS A 106 6.20 -6.87 -10.92
CA LYS A 106 6.90 -6.74 -12.19
C LYS A 106 7.01 -8.08 -12.93
N ASN A 107 7.53 -9.11 -12.25
CA ASN A 107 7.73 -10.42 -12.85
C ASN A 107 6.40 -11.04 -13.31
N THR A 108 5.32 -10.86 -12.55
CA THR A 108 3.98 -11.32 -12.96
C THR A 108 3.54 -10.61 -14.24
N ALA A 109 3.74 -9.30 -14.34
CA ALA A 109 3.40 -8.53 -15.53
C ALA A 109 4.24 -8.96 -16.74
N GLU A 110 5.55 -9.14 -16.58
CA GLU A 110 6.46 -9.59 -17.62
C GLU A 110 6.13 -11.02 -18.11
N ASN A 111 5.80 -11.91 -17.18
CA ASN A 111 5.36 -13.28 -17.51
C ASN A 111 4.04 -13.28 -18.28
N ASN A 112 3.10 -12.42 -17.93
CA ASN A 112 1.84 -12.28 -18.67
C ASN A 112 2.05 -11.75 -20.11
N LEU A 113 3.01 -10.82 -20.27
CA LEU A 113 3.33 -10.21 -21.56
C LEU A 113 4.35 -10.99 -22.38
N GLN A 114 5.13 -11.89 -21.74
CA GLN A 114 6.33 -12.50 -22.33
C GLN A 114 7.33 -11.45 -22.88
N ALA A 115 7.46 -10.33 -22.15
CA ALA A 115 8.31 -9.19 -22.53
C ALA A 115 8.84 -8.45 -21.30
N GLU A 116 10.06 -7.90 -21.42
CA GLU A 116 10.68 -7.07 -20.39
C GLU A 116 9.97 -5.71 -20.29
N ILE A 117 9.74 -5.25 -19.06
CA ILE A 117 9.15 -3.95 -18.74
C ILE A 117 10.22 -3.07 -18.09
N SER A 118 10.70 -2.06 -18.81
CA SER A 118 11.74 -1.16 -18.32
C SER A 118 11.22 0.22 -17.90
N LYS A 119 9.97 0.56 -18.26
CA LYS A 119 9.33 1.85 -17.96
C LYS A 119 8.16 1.65 -17.03
N VAL A 120 8.06 2.48 -15.98
CA VAL A 120 6.95 2.41 -15.03
C VAL A 120 6.48 3.80 -14.61
N VAL A 121 5.15 3.93 -14.49
CA VAL A 121 4.50 5.01 -13.73
C VAL A 121 4.02 4.40 -12.43
N MET A 122 4.54 4.90 -11.30
CA MET A 122 4.14 4.47 -9.97
C MET A 122 3.07 5.42 -9.42
N GLY A 123 1.98 4.85 -8.91
CA GLY A 123 1.01 5.61 -8.12
C GLY A 123 1.63 6.09 -6.81
N ARG A 124 1.32 7.33 -6.45
CA ARG A 124 1.66 7.88 -5.13
C ARG A 124 0.47 8.65 -4.54
N PRO A 125 0.31 8.66 -3.21
CA PRO A 125 -0.63 9.56 -2.56
C PRO A 125 -0.20 11.03 -2.77
N VAL A 126 -1.10 11.98 -2.53
CA VAL A 126 -0.73 13.40 -2.56
C VAL A 126 0.36 13.68 -1.52
N HIS A 127 0.22 13.09 -0.34
CA HIS A 127 1.23 13.13 0.72
C HIS A 127 1.51 11.73 1.28
N PHE A 128 2.76 11.27 1.22
CA PHE A 128 3.22 10.12 1.99
C PHE A 128 3.33 10.45 3.48
N ARG A 129 3.61 11.74 3.79
CA ARG A 129 3.82 12.25 5.15
C ARG A 129 3.11 13.59 5.32
N ASP A 130 2.15 13.64 6.25
CA ASP A 130 1.44 14.87 6.55
C ASP A 130 2.36 15.87 7.23
N ASN A 131 2.35 17.11 6.76
CA ASN A 131 3.13 18.24 7.31
C ASN A 131 4.65 17.99 7.42
N ASP A 132 5.20 17.07 6.62
CA ASP A 132 6.62 16.72 6.59
C ASP A 132 7.10 16.59 5.13
N ALA A 133 7.41 17.72 4.51
CA ALA A 133 7.86 17.76 3.11
C ALA A 133 9.17 16.98 2.88
N ALA A 134 10.07 16.95 3.86
CA ALA A 134 11.31 16.18 3.76
C ALA A 134 11.05 14.67 3.82
N GLY A 135 10.14 14.24 4.71
CA GLY A 135 9.70 12.85 4.80
C GLY A 135 8.92 12.42 3.56
N ASP A 136 8.12 13.33 2.96
CA ASP A 136 7.39 13.07 1.72
C ASP A 136 8.35 12.84 0.55
N ALA A 137 9.32 13.73 0.34
CA ALA A 137 10.35 13.59 -0.68
C ALA A 137 11.21 12.33 -0.46
N ARG A 138 11.53 12.00 0.80
CA ARG A 138 12.27 10.79 1.15
C ARG A 138 11.47 9.54 0.76
N ALA A 139 10.16 9.49 1.03
CA ALA A 139 9.30 8.38 0.67
C ALA A 139 9.24 8.14 -0.84
N GLU A 140 9.13 9.21 -1.64
CA GLU A 140 9.17 9.13 -3.10
C GLU A 140 10.51 8.60 -3.60
N ASN A 141 11.64 9.13 -3.10
CA ASN A 141 12.98 8.66 -3.45
C ASN A 141 13.20 7.20 -3.06
N GLU A 142 12.73 6.76 -1.89
CA GLU A 142 12.80 5.36 -1.45
C GLU A 142 12.03 4.45 -2.41
N LEU A 143 10.82 4.83 -2.82
CA LEU A 143 10.01 4.06 -3.76
C LEU A 143 10.65 4.04 -5.15
N GLU A 144 11.23 5.15 -5.61
CA GLU A 144 11.98 5.20 -6.86
C GLU A 144 13.18 4.25 -6.84
N ASN A 145 13.97 4.28 -5.76
CA ASN A 145 15.14 3.41 -5.59
C ASN A 145 14.74 1.93 -5.58
N ILE A 146 13.63 1.59 -4.92
CA ILE A 146 13.05 0.25 -4.94
C ILE A 146 12.68 -0.15 -6.38
N ALA A 147 11.96 0.69 -7.10
CA ALA A 147 11.58 0.42 -8.49
C ALA A 147 12.82 0.22 -9.39
N ARG A 148 13.84 1.07 -9.26
CA ARG A 148 15.10 0.92 -10.00
C ARG A 148 15.85 -0.35 -9.62
N SER A 149 15.88 -0.72 -8.35
CA SER A 149 16.57 -1.93 -7.87
C SER A 149 15.99 -3.23 -8.45
N VAL A 150 14.70 -3.23 -8.82
CA VAL A 150 14.05 -4.38 -9.46
C VAL A 150 14.08 -4.34 -10.99
N GLY A 151 14.82 -3.38 -11.57
CA GLY A 151 15.15 -3.35 -12.99
C GLY A 151 14.32 -2.39 -13.85
N PHE A 152 13.49 -1.50 -13.26
CA PHE A 152 12.91 -0.40 -14.01
C PHE A 152 13.99 0.66 -14.31
N LYS A 153 14.12 1.06 -15.58
CA LYS A 153 15.09 2.06 -16.05
C LYS A 153 14.51 3.47 -16.03
N GLU A 154 13.25 3.59 -16.40
CA GLU A 154 12.51 4.85 -16.39
C GLU A 154 11.39 4.73 -15.35
N VAL A 155 11.43 5.60 -14.33
CA VAL A 155 10.44 5.64 -13.25
C VAL A 155 9.85 7.04 -13.21
N CYS A 156 8.53 7.12 -13.29
CA CYS A 156 7.76 8.35 -13.13
C CYS A 156 6.72 8.14 -12.03
N PHE A 157 6.23 9.23 -11.46
CA PHE A 157 5.17 9.21 -10.46
C PHE A 157 3.92 9.92 -10.96
N GLN A 158 2.76 9.44 -10.52
CA GLN A 158 1.48 10.10 -10.69
C GLN A 158 0.69 10.04 -9.40
N TYR A 159 0.04 11.14 -9.04
CA TYR A 159 -0.90 11.14 -7.91
C TYR A 159 -2.07 10.21 -8.19
N GLU A 160 -2.37 9.32 -7.23
CA GLU A 160 -3.41 8.30 -7.33
C GLU A 160 -4.79 8.89 -7.67
N PRO A 161 -5.27 9.96 -7.00
CA PRO A 161 -6.56 10.56 -7.36
C PRO A 161 -6.56 11.19 -8.77
N ILE A 162 -5.42 11.68 -9.25
CA ILE A 162 -5.29 12.21 -10.61
C ILE A 162 -5.33 11.08 -11.65
N ALA A 163 -4.65 9.97 -11.36
CA ALA A 163 -4.69 8.80 -12.23
C ALA A 163 -6.12 8.23 -12.35
N ALA A 164 -6.86 8.17 -11.24
CA ALA A 164 -8.27 7.78 -11.21
C ALA A 164 -9.16 8.73 -12.04
N ALA A 165 -8.93 10.06 -11.91
CA ALA A 165 -9.63 11.05 -12.70
C ALA A 165 -9.41 10.84 -14.21
N PHE A 166 -8.17 10.65 -14.63
CA PHE A 166 -7.82 10.46 -16.06
C PHE A 166 -8.37 9.15 -16.62
N ALA A 167 -8.45 8.09 -15.81
CA ALA A 167 -9.08 6.84 -16.24
C ALA A 167 -10.57 7.01 -16.57
N HIS A 168 -11.28 7.85 -15.81
CA HIS A 168 -12.70 8.16 -16.06
C HIS A 168 -12.91 9.11 -17.25
N GLU A 169 -11.91 9.90 -17.63
CA GLU A 169 -12.04 10.92 -18.69
C GLU A 169 -12.47 10.33 -20.03
N ALA A 170 -12.03 9.12 -20.36
CA ALA A 170 -12.36 8.45 -21.60
C ALA A 170 -13.87 8.22 -21.81
N GLU A 171 -14.66 8.24 -20.75
CA GLU A 171 -16.12 8.02 -20.77
C GLU A 171 -16.92 9.33 -20.93
N LEU A 172 -16.24 10.49 -20.83
CA LEU A 172 -16.92 11.77 -20.81
C LEU A 172 -17.30 12.24 -22.21
N GLN A 173 -18.50 12.79 -22.35
CA GLN A 173 -19.02 13.39 -23.58
C GLN A 173 -18.83 14.91 -23.65
N SER A 174 -18.54 15.55 -22.51
CA SER A 174 -18.34 17.00 -22.39
C SER A 174 -17.34 17.30 -21.28
N GLU A 175 -16.78 18.51 -21.29
CA GLU A 175 -15.92 18.99 -20.24
C GLU A 175 -16.68 19.04 -18.90
N LYS A 176 -16.03 18.58 -17.84
CA LYS A 176 -16.54 18.57 -16.47
C LYS A 176 -15.46 18.91 -15.47
N LEU A 177 -15.90 19.46 -14.35
CA LEU A 177 -15.10 19.56 -13.14
C LEU A 177 -15.39 18.33 -12.28
N ALA A 178 -14.39 17.51 -12.04
CA ALA A 178 -14.49 16.30 -11.22
C ALA A 178 -13.82 16.51 -9.86
N CYS A 179 -14.53 16.16 -8.79
CA CYS A 179 -13.93 15.98 -7.46
C CYS A 179 -13.72 14.48 -7.25
N VAL A 180 -12.47 14.10 -7.10
CA VAL A 180 -12.08 12.71 -6.82
C VAL A 180 -11.76 12.59 -5.34
N ALA A 181 -12.36 11.58 -4.69
CA ALA A 181 -12.04 11.17 -3.33
C ALA A 181 -11.50 9.74 -3.40
N ASP A 182 -10.20 9.59 -3.21
CA ASP A 182 -9.51 8.30 -3.15
C ASP A 182 -9.26 7.96 -1.68
N ILE A 183 -10.06 7.04 -1.14
CA ILE A 183 -9.98 6.61 0.26
C ILE A 183 -9.41 5.20 0.29
N GLY A 184 -8.09 5.14 0.41
CA GLY A 184 -7.33 3.90 0.48
C GLY A 184 -7.27 3.29 1.88
N GLY A 185 -6.45 2.23 2.04
CA GLY A 185 -6.23 1.62 3.35
C GLY A 185 -5.35 2.44 4.30
N GLY A 186 -4.54 3.36 3.79
CA GLY A 186 -3.57 4.13 4.57
C GLY A 186 -3.63 5.64 4.42
N THR A 187 -4.24 6.13 3.33
CA THR A 187 -4.40 7.55 3.02
C THR A 187 -5.81 7.83 2.52
N SER A 188 -6.23 9.09 2.62
CA SER A 188 -7.40 9.63 1.92
C SER A 188 -6.93 10.85 1.14
N ASP A 189 -7.01 10.76 -0.17
CA ASP A 189 -6.51 11.75 -1.11
C ASP A 189 -7.67 12.35 -1.91
N PHE A 190 -7.63 13.65 -2.10
CA PHE A 190 -8.67 14.41 -2.80
C PHE A 190 -8.05 15.23 -3.91
N ALA A 191 -8.73 15.30 -5.05
CA ALA A 191 -8.31 16.15 -6.16
C ALA A 191 -9.53 16.78 -6.86
N LEU A 192 -9.33 18.03 -7.31
CA LEU A 192 -10.27 18.73 -8.16
C LEU A 192 -9.63 18.87 -9.53
N VAL A 193 -10.21 18.23 -10.55
CA VAL A 193 -9.60 18.09 -11.87
C VAL A 193 -10.59 18.47 -12.95
N ARG A 194 -10.12 19.21 -13.96
CA ARG A 194 -10.87 19.45 -15.20
C ARG A 194 -10.66 18.27 -16.14
N LEU A 195 -11.74 17.63 -16.54
CA LEU A 195 -11.76 16.47 -17.43
C LEU A 195 -12.64 16.77 -18.64
N GLY A 196 -12.32 16.16 -19.79
CA GLY A 196 -13.18 16.30 -20.96
C GLY A 196 -12.59 15.69 -22.24
N PRO A 197 -13.45 15.46 -23.25
CA PRO A 197 -13.03 14.93 -24.53
C PRO A 197 -11.93 15.84 -25.17
N GLY A 198 -10.82 15.22 -25.57
CA GLY A 198 -9.70 15.94 -26.17
C GLY A 198 -8.69 16.54 -25.19
N LEU A 199 -9.01 16.64 -23.90
CA LEU A 199 -8.01 17.03 -22.88
C LEU A 199 -6.95 15.93 -22.70
N SER A 200 -7.30 14.67 -22.84
CA SER A 200 -6.38 13.52 -22.81
C SER A 200 -5.27 13.56 -23.87
N ALA A 201 -5.46 14.33 -24.94
CA ALA A 201 -4.44 14.53 -25.97
C ALA A 201 -3.38 15.58 -25.61
N LYS A 202 -3.56 16.34 -24.53
CA LYS A 202 -2.57 17.33 -24.07
C LYS A 202 -1.36 16.61 -23.46
N ASN A 203 -0.15 17.08 -23.81
CA ASN A 203 1.09 16.57 -23.23
C ASN A 203 1.31 17.03 -21.79
N ASP A 204 0.76 18.18 -21.41
CA ASP A 204 0.84 18.75 -20.06
C ASP A 204 -0.57 19.00 -19.52
N ARG A 205 -0.87 18.41 -18.37
CA ARG A 205 -2.18 18.46 -17.72
C ARG A 205 -2.14 19.20 -16.38
N ARG A 206 -1.03 19.87 -16.04
CA ARG A 206 -0.87 20.56 -14.75
C ARG A 206 -1.93 21.64 -14.54
N ASP A 207 -2.29 22.38 -15.57
CA ASP A 207 -3.32 23.42 -15.50
C ASP A 207 -4.75 22.88 -15.36
N ASP A 208 -4.94 21.59 -15.63
CA ASP A 208 -6.23 20.92 -15.46
C ASP A 208 -6.40 20.37 -14.03
N ILE A 209 -5.32 20.31 -13.23
CA ILE A 209 -5.34 19.93 -11.82
C ILE A 209 -5.50 21.21 -10.99
N LEU A 210 -6.72 21.50 -10.58
CA LEU A 210 -7.05 22.76 -9.91
C LEU A 210 -6.66 22.77 -8.43
N SER A 211 -6.73 21.63 -7.78
CA SER A 211 -6.32 21.45 -6.38
C SER A 211 -6.12 19.98 -6.08
N SER A 212 -5.22 19.68 -5.15
CA SER A 212 -5.09 18.37 -4.55
C SER A 212 -4.74 18.50 -3.07
N SER A 213 -5.24 17.59 -2.25
CA SER A 213 -4.97 17.52 -0.81
C SER A 213 -5.08 16.07 -0.35
N GLY A 214 -4.38 15.70 0.71
CA GLY A 214 -4.44 14.35 1.25
C GLY A 214 -4.13 14.33 2.74
N VAL A 215 -4.60 13.29 3.39
CA VAL A 215 -4.30 13.00 4.80
C VAL A 215 -3.92 11.53 4.96
N ARG A 216 -3.01 11.26 5.91
CA ARG A 216 -2.56 9.90 6.21
C ARG A 216 -3.51 9.17 7.17
N ILE A 217 -4.79 9.19 6.81
CA ILE A 217 -5.87 8.47 7.47
C ILE A 217 -6.58 7.65 6.39
N GLY A 218 -6.79 6.37 6.63
CA GLY A 218 -7.46 5.48 5.68
C GLY A 218 -8.19 4.35 6.38
N GLY A 219 -8.63 3.35 5.62
CA GLY A 219 -9.44 2.24 6.11
C GLY A 219 -8.85 1.51 7.32
N ASN A 220 -7.53 1.34 7.38
CA ASN A 220 -6.88 0.71 8.53
C ASN A 220 -7.05 1.54 9.83
N ASP A 221 -7.10 2.86 9.72
CA ASP A 221 -7.32 3.74 10.87
C ASP A 221 -8.79 3.69 11.30
N PHE A 222 -9.72 3.62 10.34
CA PHE A 222 -11.15 3.42 10.63
C PHE A 222 -11.41 2.08 11.32
N ASP A 223 -10.79 0.99 10.84
CA ASP A 223 -10.88 -0.33 11.45
C ASP A 223 -10.35 -0.33 12.89
N ARG A 224 -9.20 0.34 13.11
CA ARG A 224 -8.62 0.50 14.46
C ARG A 224 -9.58 1.23 15.39
N ASP A 225 -10.10 2.37 14.96
CA ASP A 225 -10.96 3.21 15.78
C ASP A 225 -12.29 2.51 16.07
N LEU A 226 -12.88 1.82 15.08
CA LEU A 226 -14.05 0.98 15.27
C LEU A 226 -13.77 -0.13 16.28
N SER A 227 -12.63 -0.80 16.17
CA SER A 227 -12.21 -1.85 17.12
C SER A 227 -12.10 -1.31 18.54
N LEU A 228 -11.40 -0.19 18.71
CA LEU A 228 -11.21 0.43 20.04
C LEU A 228 -12.50 0.97 20.65
N CYS A 229 -13.43 1.49 19.83
CA CYS A 229 -14.67 2.05 20.32
C CYS A 229 -15.76 1.00 20.58
N CYS A 230 -15.84 -0.03 19.74
CA CYS A 230 -16.99 -0.94 19.73
C CYS A 230 -16.67 -2.35 20.28
N PHE A 231 -15.45 -2.86 20.04
CA PHE A 231 -15.11 -4.23 20.39
C PHE A 231 -14.24 -4.31 21.65
N MET A 232 -13.19 -3.52 21.74
CA MET A 232 -12.23 -3.60 22.85
C MET A 232 -12.83 -3.30 24.24
N PRO A 233 -13.89 -2.48 24.42
CA PRO A 233 -14.55 -2.33 25.71
C PRO A 233 -15.11 -3.64 26.28
N SER A 234 -15.60 -4.55 25.41
CA SER A 234 -16.07 -5.88 25.82
C SER A 234 -14.96 -6.79 26.36
N PHE A 235 -13.70 -6.45 26.06
CA PHE A 235 -12.51 -7.16 26.54
C PHE A 235 -11.81 -6.42 27.69
N GLY A 236 -12.43 -5.37 28.25
CA GLY A 236 -11.92 -4.62 29.39
C GLY A 236 -11.18 -3.31 29.08
N TYR A 237 -11.12 -2.88 27.80
CA TYR A 237 -10.56 -1.58 27.44
C TYR A 237 -11.31 -0.44 28.14
N ARG A 238 -10.57 0.49 28.75
CA ARG A 238 -11.10 1.61 29.55
C ARG A 238 -11.86 1.21 30.83
N THR A 239 -11.72 -0.04 31.26
CA THR A 239 -12.25 -0.47 32.58
C THR A 239 -11.19 -0.33 33.67
N THR A 240 -11.60 -0.55 34.92
CA THR A 240 -10.71 -0.53 36.08
C THR A 240 -10.71 -1.91 36.76
N TYR A 241 -9.65 -2.20 37.49
CA TYR A 241 -9.51 -3.44 38.24
C TYR A 241 -8.92 -3.20 39.66
N GLY A 242 -9.14 -4.16 40.53
CA GLY A 242 -8.62 -4.18 41.88
C GLY A 242 -9.29 -3.18 42.85
N PRO A 243 -8.95 -3.25 44.13
CA PRO A 243 -9.56 -2.38 45.18
C PRO A 243 -9.27 -0.88 45.01
N GLN A 244 -8.23 -0.56 44.26
CA GLN A 244 -7.76 0.81 43.98
C GLN A 244 -8.33 1.40 42.71
N ASN A 245 -9.22 0.68 42.00
CA ASN A 245 -9.80 1.09 40.71
C ASN A 245 -8.73 1.54 39.68
N LEU A 246 -7.63 0.79 39.54
CA LEU A 246 -6.59 1.09 38.56
C LEU A 246 -7.10 0.80 37.17
N PHE A 247 -6.79 1.68 36.21
CA PHE A 247 -7.14 1.44 34.81
C PHE A 247 -6.40 0.22 34.26
N VAL A 248 -7.10 -0.61 33.48
CA VAL A 248 -6.48 -1.68 32.74
C VAL A 248 -5.50 -1.06 31.71
N PRO A 249 -4.25 -1.55 31.60
CA PRO A 249 -3.28 -1.02 30.66
C PRO A 249 -3.80 -1.05 29.22
N SER A 250 -3.77 0.08 28.55
CA SER A 250 -4.38 0.25 27.21
C SER A 250 -3.50 -0.22 26.05
N SER A 251 -2.18 -0.38 26.27
CA SER A 251 -1.22 -0.71 25.20
C SER A 251 -1.56 -1.98 24.43
N GLN A 252 -2.02 -3.03 25.12
CA GLN A 252 -2.39 -4.31 24.50
C GLN A 252 -3.58 -4.17 23.54
N TYR A 253 -4.56 -3.34 23.92
CA TYR A 253 -5.74 -3.10 23.07
C TYR A 253 -5.39 -2.32 21.82
N PHE A 254 -4.45 -1.36 21.90
CA PHE A 254 -3.93 -0.67 20.73
C PHE A 254 -3.17 -1.62 19.80
N GLU A 255 -2.37 -2.54 20.35
CA GLU A 255 -1.66 -3.54 19.54
C GLU A 255 -2.61 -4.51 18.84
N LEU A 256 -3.68 -4.95 19.53
CA LEU A 256 -4.71 -5.81 18.95
C LEU A 256 -5.57 -5.09 17.90
N ALA A 257 -5.88 -3.81 18.13
CA ALA A 257 -6.71 -3.03 17.23
C ALA A 257 -5.93 -2.57 15.98
N GLU A 258 -4.61 -2.41 16.08
CA GLU A 258 -3.79 -1.97 14.96
C GLU A 258 -3.28 -3.16 14.16
N TRP A 259 -3.85 -3.37 12.98
CA TRP A 259 -3.55 -4.50 12.13
C TRP A 259 -2.06 -4.67 11.78
N SER A 260 -1.33 -3.58 11.65
CA SER A 260 0.12 -3.61 11.40
C SER A 260 0.93 -4.17 12.58
N ARG A 261 0.37 -4.14 13.79
CA ARG A 261 0.99 -4.58 15.04
C ARG A 261 0.45 -5.90 15.57
N ILE A 262 -0.54 -6.49 14.93
CA ILE A 262 -1.21 -7.70 15.44
C ILE A 262 -0.24 -8.84 15.73
N ASN A 263 0.87 -8.94 15.01
CA ASN A 263 1.90 -9.93 15.29
C ASN A 263 2.60 -9.73 16.65
N ALA A 264 2.61 -8.50 17.17
CA ALA A 264 3.16 -8.24 18.50
C ALA A 264 2.30 -8.84 19.62
N ALA A 265 0.98 -8.94 19.38
CA ALA A 265 0.04 -9.55 20.32
C ALA A 265 0.30 -11.05 20.54
N TYR A 266 0.90 -11.73 19.57
CA TYR A 266 1.22 -13.17 19.67
C TYR A 266 2.61 -13.45 20.26
N THR A 267 3.34 -12.42 20.73
CA THR A 267 4.59 -12.66 21.43
C THR A 267 4.29 -13.19 22.84
N TYR A 268 5.11 -14.14 23.31
CA TYR A 268 4.93 -14.79 24.60
C TYR A 268 4.78 -13.81 25.78
N LYS A 269 5.45 -12.66 25.73
CA LYS A 269 5.34 -11.60 26.75
C LYS A 269 3.94 -10.99 26.80
N ASN A 270 3.26 -10.87 25.69
CA ASN A 270 1.93 -10.26 25.62
C ASN A 270 0.83 -11.26 25.97
N LEU A 271 1.01 -12.55 25.69
CA LEU A 271 0.07 -13.62 26.08
C LEU A 271 -0.06 -13.80 27.60
N LEU A 272 0.99 -13.48 28.37
CA LEU A 272 0.98 -13.58 29.83
C LEU A 272 0.21 -12.44 30.51
N HIS A 273 -0.18 -11.42 29.78
CA HIS A 273 -0.85 -10.22 30.31
C HIS A 273 -2.29 -10.05 29.80
N LEU A 274 -2.79 -10.99 29.00
CA LEU A 274 -4.20 -11.03 28.67
C LEU A 274 -4.99 -11.56 29.87
N PRO A 275 -6.05 -10.86 30.32
CA PRO A 275 -6.85 -11.27 31.45
C PRO A 275 -7.59 -12.59 31.19
#